data_0385bfb687641b3cf2603ca7a73681d3
#
_entry.id   0385bfb687641b3cf2603ca7a73681d3
#
_cell.length_a   1.000
_cell.length_b   1.000
_cell.length_c   1.000
_cell.angle_alpha   90.00
_cell.angle_beta   90.00
_cell.angle_gamma   90.00
#
_symmetry.space_group_name_H-M   'P 1'
#
loop_
_entity.id
_entity.type
_entity.pdbx_description
1 polymer ?
#
loop_
_entity_poly.entity_id
_entity_poly.type
_entity_poly.pdbx_seq_one_letter_code
_entity_poly.pdbx_strand_id
1 'polypeptide(L)'
;MVATVNDILATIPTETRQALMAQMVSLSANPDTDAGEAIALQSSNTDTSNGTLRIAMECAYAPFNWTQTTDANGAVPISGKDNLYASGYDVQVAKYIAAELGMALEVYSYEWDSLIAAVQSGAVDAITAGMSPTAEREEQVDFTDCYYNSNLVVIIKK
;
A
#
# COMPACT_ATOMS: atom_id res chain seq x y z
N MET A 1 3.41 3.00 -17.34
CA MET A 1 2.85 2.92 -15.96
C MET A 1 3.79 3.54 -14.93
N VAL A 2 5.07 3.13 -14.80
CA VAL A 2 6.01 3.65 -13.78
C VAL A 2 6.10 5.18 -13.77
N ALA A 3 6.34 5.83 -14.92
CA ALA A 3 6.44 7.30 -14.99
C ALA A 3 5.18 7.99 -14.46
N THR A 4 3.99 7.51 -14.85
CA THR A 4 2.71 8.09 -14.39
C THR A 4 2.53 7.92 -12.88
N VAL A 5 2.92 6.77 -12.33
CA VAL A 5 2.87 6.53 -10.87
C VAL A 5 3.87 7.43 -10.15
N ASN A 6 5.07 7.65 -10.70
CA ASN A 6 6.05 8.58 -10.14
C ASN A 6 5.52 10.01 -10.11
N ASP A 7 4.85 10.47 -11.18
CA ASP A 7 4.20 11.79 -11.20
C ASP A 7 3.14 11.92 -10.09
N ILE A 8 2.34 10.88 -9.88
CA ILE A 8 1.35 10.82 -8.79
C ILE A 8 2.05 10.84 -7.42
N LEU A 9 3.06 10.00 -7.21
CA LEU A 9 3.81 9.96 -5.96
C LEU A 9 4.47 11.32 -5.64
N ALA A 10 4.95 12.04 -6.65
CA ALA A 10 5.55 13.36 -6.48
C ALA A 10 4.57 14.41 -5.95
N THR A 11 3.26 14.22 -6.12
CA THR A 11 2.23 15.12 -5.57
C THR A 11 2.02 14.98 -4.06
N ILE A 12 2.49 13.88 -3.45
CA ILE A 12 2.31 13.62 -2.01
C ILE A 12 3.41 14.32 -1.21
N PRO A 13 3.09 15.35 -0.41
CA PRO A 13 4.07 16.06 0.40
C PRO A 13 4.73 15.14 1.44
N THR A 14 5.97 15.44 1.79
CA THR A 14 6.72 14.67 2.81
C THR A 14 5.99 14.65 4.15
N GLU A 15 5.40 15.76 4.56
CA GLU A 15 4.63 15.88 5.80
C GLU A 15 3.41 14.94 5.79
N THR A 16 2.73 14.83 4.66
CA THR A 16 1.59 13.92 4.49
C THR A 16 2.04 12.47 4.60
N ARG A 17 3.18 12.10 3.99
CA ARG A 17 3.76 10.76 4.08
C ARG A 17 4.11 10.39 5.53
N GLN A 18 4.69 11.36 6.28
CA GLN A 18 5.05 11.17 7.68
C GLN A 18 3.81 11.08 8.58
N ALA A 19 2.83 11.95 8.37
CA ALA A 19 1.55 11.91 9.10
C ALA A 19 0.81 10.60 8.86
N LEU A 20 0.73 10.14 7.62
CA LEU A 20 0.14 8.84 7.29
C LEU A 20 0.86 7.69 7.99
N MET A 21 2.19 7.66 7.97
CA MET A 21 2.93 6.60 8.65
C MET A 21 2.69 6.62 10.16
N ALA A 22 2.73 7.80 10.80
CA ALA A 22 2.44 7.93 12.23
C ALA A 22 1.02 7.44 12.58
N GLN A 23 0.04 7.75 11.74
CA GLN A 23 -1.33 7.27 11.87
C GLN A 23 -1.39 5.73 11.73
N MET A 24 -0.74 5.15 10.73
CA MET A 24 -0.71 3.70 10.53
C MET A 24 -0.01 2.95 11.68
N VAL A 25 1.05 3.51 12.25
CA VAL A 25 1.69 2.97 13.47
C VAL A 25 0.69 2.93 14.64
N SER A 26 -0.08 4.00 14.84
CA SER A 26 -1.09 4.05 15.90
C SER A 26 -2.21 3.03 15.66
N LEU A 27 -2.74 2.96 14.44
CA LEU A 27 -3.86 2.09 14.07
C LEU A 27 -3.47 0.60 14.11
N SER A 28 -2.22 0.26 13.79
CA SER A 28 -1.77 -1.13 13.82
C SER A 28 -1.81 -1.78 15.20
N ALA A 29 -1.87 -0.98 16.27
CA ALA A 29 -2.00 -1.47 17.64
C ALA A 29 -3.43 -1.98 17.97
N ASN A 30 -4.46 -1.46 17.28
CA ASN A 30 -5.87 -1.84 17.45
C ASN A 30 -6.58 -1.83 16.09
N PRO A 31 -6.25 -2.74 15.18
CA PRO A 31 -6.59 -2.63 13.76
C PRO A 31 -8.10 -2.66 13.47
N ASP A 32 -8.88 -3.40 14.26
CA ASP A 32 -10.32 -3.56 14.05
C ASP A 32 -11.15 -2.45 14.71
N THR A 33 -10.51 -1.49 15.41
CA THR A 33 -11.19 -0.38 16.06
C THR A 33 -11.18 0.85 15.15
N ASP A 34 -12.37 1.38 14.87
CA ASP A 34 -12.48 2.65 14.15
C ASP A 34 -11.99 3.80 15.05
N ALA A 35 -10.95 4.47 14.62
CA ALA A 35 -10.38 5.61 15.34
C ALA A 35 -11.22 6.89 15.18
N GLY A 36 -12.19 6.92 14.25
CA GLY A 36 -13.01 8.09 13.95
C GLY A 36 -12.24 9.26 13.35
N GLU A 37 -10.99 9.03 12.92
CA GLU A 37 -10.13 10.05 12.32
C GLU A 37 -10.04 9.86 10.81
N ALA A 38 -10.01 10.98 10.08
CA ALA A 38 -9.78 10.94 8.64
C ALA A 38 -8.35 10.47 8.35
N ILE A 39 -8.20 9.60 7.34
CA ILE A 39 -6.88 9.18 6.87
C ILE A 39 -6.13 10.38 6.28
N ALA A 40 -4.86 10.51 6.63
CA ALA A 40 -4.02 11.66 6.27
C ALA A 40 -3.78 11.80 4.75
N LEU A 41 -3.85 10.71 4.00
CA LEU A 41 -3.72 10.71 2.54
C LEU A 41 -5.05 10.33 1.89
N GLN A 42 -5.64 11.28 1.16
CA GLN A 42 -6.90 11.08 0.44
C GLN A 42 -6.83 11.77 -0.93
N SER A 43 -7.47 11.18 -1.92
CA SER A 43 -7.77 11.84 -3.19
C SER A 43 -9.19 12.38 -3.18
N SER A 44 -9.43 13.48 -3.88
CA SER A 44 -10.77 13.98 -4.17
C SER A 44 -11.37 13.32 -5.42
N ASN A 45 -10.58 12.59 -6.19
CA ASN A 45 -11.07 11.89 -7.37
C ASN A 45 -11.83 10.62 -6.95
N THR A 46 -13.06 10.50 -7.39
CA THR A 46 -13.97 9.36 -7.15
C THR A 46 -14.28 8.60 -8.43
N ASP A 47 -13.72 9.02 -9.57
CA ASP A 47 -13.89 8.31 -10.84
C ASP A 47 -13.16 6.96 -10.81
N THR A 48 -13.81 5.92 -11.30
CA THR A 48 -13.26 4.56 -11.42
C THR A 48 -13.49 3.98 -12.82
N SER A 49 -13.78 4.86 -13.80
CA SER A 49 -14.14 4.44 -15.17
C SER A 49 -12.97 3.89 -15.98
N ASN A 50 -11.73 4.12 -15.54
CA ASN A 50 -10.53 3.68 -16.27
C ASN A 50 -10.14 2.22 -15.99
N GLY A 51 -11.02 1.45 -15.34
CA GLY A 51 -10.78 0.03 -15.05
C GLY A 51 -10.35 -0.25 -13.62
N THR A 52 -9.60 -1.32 -13.41
CA THR A 52 -9.19 -1.79 -12.07
C THR A 52 -7.68 -1.87 -11.97
N LEU A 53 -7.12 -1.32 -10.90
CA LEU A 53 -5.73 -1.49 -10.49
C LEU A 53 -5.65 -2.64 -9.49
N ARG A 54 -5.01 -3.73 -9.90
CA ARG A 54 -4.81 -4.92 -9.07
C ARG A 54 -3.45 -4.84 -8.38
N ILE A 55 -3.46 -4.78 -7.05
CA ILE A 55 -2.26 -4.63 -6.22
C ILE A 55 -2.02 -5.87 -5.38
N ALA A 56 -0.80 -6.39 -5.41
CA ALA A 56 -0.34 -7.43 -4.48
C ALA A 56 0.39 -6.85 -3.28
N MET A 57 0.17 -7.44 -2.12
CA MET A 57 0.91 -7.20 -0.89
C MET A 57 0.88 -8.45 0.00
N GLU A 58 1.72 -8.49 1.04
CA GLU A 58 1.77 -9.64 1.96
C GLU A 58 0.59 -9.65 2.93
N CYS A 59 0.10 -8.47 3.33
CA CYS A 59 -0.93 -8.26 4.35
C CYS A 59 -0.54 -8.80 5.75
N ALA A 60 0.76 -8.84 6.04
CA ALA A 60 1.33 -9.35 7.31
C ALA A 60 2.51 -8.49 7.83
N TYR A 61 2.70 -7.29 7.30
CA TYR A 61 3.84 -6.42 7.57
C TYR A 61 3.39 -5.03 8.09
N ALA A 62 2.82 -4.98 9.30
CA ALA A 62 2.46 -3.71 9.92
C ALA A 62 3.72 -2.85 10.24
N PRO A 63 3.65 -1.52 10.16
CA PRO A 63 2.51 -0.67 9.80
C PRO A 63 2.32 -0.46 8.29
N PHE A 64 3.11 -1.12 7.45
CA PHE A 64 3.02 -0.99 6.00
C PHE A 64 1.74 -1.63 5.44
N ASN A 65 1.52 -2.90 5.74
CA ASN A 65 0.30 -3.61 5.36
C ASN A 65 -0.01 -4.73 6.36
N TRP A 66 -1.28 -4.89 6.71
CA TRP A 66 -1.75 -5.96 7.60
C TRP A 66 -3.17 -6.38 7.26
N THR A 67 -3.59 -7.53 7.76
CA THR A 67 -4.96 -8.04 7.67
C THR A 67 -5.75 -7.65 8.92
N GLN A 68 -7.00 -7.22 8.73
CA GLN A 68 -7.99 -6.98 9.78
C GLN A 68 -9.35 -7.55 9.40
N THR A 69 -10.31 -7.61 10.35
CA THR A 69 -11.63 -8.23 10.18
C THR A 69 -12.74 -7.23 9.91
N THR A 70 -12.44 -5.94 9.93
CA THR A 70 -13.38 -4.85 9.65
C THR A 70 -12.86 -3.94 8.54
N ASP A 71 -13.75 -3.15 7.96
CA ASP A 71 -13.41 -2.08 7.00
C ASP A 71 -12.99 -0.76 7.67
N ALA A 72 -12.80 -0.76 9.00
CA ALA A 72 -12.42 0.41 9.77
C ALA A 72 -11.13 1.07 9.22
N ASN A 73 -11.01 2.38 9.46
CA ASN A 73 -9.83 3.18 9.12
C ASN A 73 -9.43 3.11 7.64
N GLY A 74 -10.42 2.94 6.76
CA GLY A 74 -10.22 2.94 5.33
C GLY A 74 -9.56 1.69 4.78
N ALA A 75 -9.63 0.57 5.49
CA ALA A 75 -9.22 -0.74 5.00
C ALA A 75 -10.04 -1.15 3.78
N VAL A 76 -9.49 -2.00 2.93
CA VAL A 76 -10.11 -2.48 1.71
C VAL A 76 -10.25 -4.00 1.73
N PRO A 77 -11.31 -4.58 1.15
CA PRO A 77 -11.46 -6.04 1.07
C PRO A 77 -10.24 -6.69 0.40
N ILE A 78 -9.80 -7.84 0.92
CA ILE A 78 -8.80 -8.68 0.26
C ILE A 78 -9.53 -9.57 -0.74
N SER A 79 -9.20 -9.45 -2.03
CA SER A 79 -9.83 -10.22 -3.09
C SER A 79 -9.69 -11.73 -2.85
N GLY A 80 -10.81 -12.44 -2.93
CA GLY A 80 -10.87 -13.88 -2.70
C GLY A 80 -10.79 -14.32 -1.23
N LYS A 81 -10.87 -13.40 -0.26
CA LYS A 81 -10.91 -13.72 1.17
C LYS A 81 -12.13 -13.07 1.82
N ASP A 82 -13.06 -13.90 2.28
CA ASP A 82 -14.30 -13.42 2.92
C ASP A 82 -14.01 -12.77 4.28
N ASN A 83 -14.61 -11.61 4.52
CA ASN A 83 -14.53 -10.87 5.81
C ASN A 83 -13.09 -10.54 6.25
N LEU A 84 -12.14 -10.45 5.33
CA LEU A 84 -10.79 -9.99 5.58
C LEU A 84 -10.49 -8.73 4.75
N TYR A 85 -9.84 -7.79 5.40
CA TYR A 85 -9.52 -6.49 4.85
C TYR A 85 -8.03 -6.21 4.98
N ALA A 86 -7.45 -5.59 3.97
CA ALA A 86 -6.09 -5.08 4.01
C ALA A 86 -6.10 -3.63 4.50
N SER A 87 -5.22 -3.29 5.41
CA SER A 87 -5.00 -1.93 5.89
C SER A 87 -3.50 -1.64 6.01
N GLY A 88 -3.15 -0.37 6.20
CA GLY A 88 -1.77 0.07 6.37
C GLY A 88 -1.32 1.11 5.36
N TYR A 89 -0.09 1.56 5.53
CA TYR A 89 0.53 2.61 4.69
C TYR A 89 0.46 2.27 3.20
N ASP A 90 0.84 1.05 2.84
CA ASP A 90 0.85 0.56 1.46
C ASP A 90 -0.55 0.57 0.83
N VAL A 91 -1.58 0.22 1.63
CA VAL A 91 -2.97 0.22 1.19
C VAL A 91 -3.44 1.65 0.91
N GLN A 92 -3.13 2.62 1.78
CA GLN A 92 -3.54 4.01 1.58
C GLN A 92 -2.83 4.65 0.39
N VAL A 93 -1.54 4.33 0.16
CA VAL A 93 -0.82 4.75 -1.04
C VAL A 93 -1.42 4.12 -2.29
N ALA A 94 -1.74 2.83 -2.28
CA ALA A 94 -2.40 2.15 -3.40
C ALA A 94 -3.78 2.76 -3.71
N LYS A 95 -4.58 3.09 -2.69
CA LYS A 95 -5.87 3.79 -2.86
C LYS A 95 -5.69 5.15 -3.53
N TYR A 96 -4.71 5.92 -3.07
CA TYR A 96 -4.42 7.23 -3.64
C TYR A 96 -4.01 7.11 -5.12
N ILE A 97 -3.09 6.19 -5.44
CA ILE A 97 -2.66 5.96 -6.83
C ILE A 97 -3.84 5.52 -7.70
N ALA A 98 -4.66 4.57 -7.25
CA ALA A 98 -5.81 4.10 -8.01
C ALA A 98 -6.80 5.25 -8.29
N ALA A 99 -7.10 6.06 -7.28
CA ALA A 99 -7.97 7.21 -7.42
C ALA A 99 -7.42 8.25 -8.41
N GLU A 100 -6.14 8.60 -8.33
CA GLU A 100 -5.52 9.56 -9.26
C GLU A 100 -5.46 9.00 -10.71
N LEU A 101 -5.41 7.69 -10.88
CA LEU A 101 -5.53 7.03 -12.19
C LEU A 101 -6.98 6.92 -12.68
N GLY A 102 -7.98 7.23 -11.85
CA GLY A 102 -9.39 7.02 -12.16
C GLY A 102 -9.76 5.54 -12.24
N MET A 103 -9.13 4.69 -11.44
CA MET A 103 -9.30 3.24 -11.43
C MET A 103 -9.88 2.75 -10.11
N ALA A 104 -10.66 1.67 -10.15
CA ALA A 104 -11.02 0.92 -8.95
C ALA A 104 -9.77 0.20 -8.40
N LEU A 105 -9.69 0.01 -7.06
CA LEU A 105 -8.62 -0.75 -6.44
C LEU A 105 -9.08 -2.14 -6.07
N GLU A 106 -8.30 -3.16 -6.42
CA GLU A 106 -8.39 -4.51 -5.87
C GLU A 106 -7.07 -4.90 -5.20
N VAL A 107 -7.15 -5.43 -3.98
CA VAL A 107 -5.99 -5.88 -3.21
C VAL A 107 -5.97 -7.38 -3.12
N TYR A 108 -4.82 -7.97 -3.42
CA TYR A 108 -4.55 -9.40 -3.37
C TYR A 108 -3.45 -9.69 -2.35
N SER A 109 -3.68 -10.63 -1.44
CA SER A 109 -2.67 -11.08 -0.48
C SER A 109 -1.91 -12.27 -1.05
N TYR A 110 -0.58 -12.15 -1.12
CA TYR A 110 0.35 -13.20 -1.55
C TYR A 110 1.44 -13.39 -0.50
N GLU A 111 2.01 -14.58 -0.44
CA GLU A 111 3.26 -14.80 0.28
C GLU A 111 4.39 -13.96 -0.35
N TRP A 112 5.31 -13.46 0.48
CA TRP A 112 6.38 -12.57 0.06
C TRP A 112 7.14 -13.05 -1.19
N ASP A 113 7.55 -14.31 -1.21
CA ASP A 113 8.33 -14.89 -2.30
C ASP A 113 7.55 -15.04 -3.62
N SER A 114 6.21 -14.86 -3.56
CA SER A 114 5.33 -14.97 -4.72
C SER A 114 4.98 -13.61 -5.35
N LEU A 115 5.29 -12.49 -4.70
CA LEU A 115 4.87 -11.17 -5.13
C LEU A 115 5.39 -10.80 -6.52
N ILE A 116 6.69 -10.99 -6.78
CA ILE A 116 7.31 -10.66 -8.07
C ILE A 116 6.72 -11.56 -9.18
N ALA A 117 6.57 -12.85 -8.92
CA ALA A 117 5.98 -13.77 -9.88
C ALA A 117 4.53 -13.42 -10.23
N ALA A 118 3.75 -12.88 -9.28
CA ALA A 118 2.38 -12.44 -9.51
C ALA A 118 2.32 -11.25 -10.50
N VAL A 119 3.25 -10.31 -10.42
CA VAL A 119 3.36 -9.21 -11.39
C VAL A 119 3.83 -9.72 -12.75
N GLN A 120 4.88 -10.54 -12.77
CA GLN A 120 5.44 -11.07 -14.04
C GLN A 120 4.41 -11.90 -14.82
N SER A 121 3.55 -12.64 -14.14
CA SER A 121 2.48 -13.41 -14.78
C SER A 121 1.28 -12.57 -15.24
N GLY A 122 1.21 -11.29 -14.84
CA GLY A 122 0.05 -10.42 -15.09
C GLY A 122 -1.17 -10.75 -14.22
N ALA A 123 -1.02 -11.55 -13.15
CA ALA A 123 -2.09 -11.79 -12.18
C ALA A 123 -2.48 -10.51 -11.44
N VAL A 124 -1.50 -9.63 -11.20
CA VAL A 124 -1.66 -8.29 -10.64
C VAL A 124 -0.87 -7.28 -11.46
N ASP A 125 -1.18 -6.00 -11.29
CA ASP A 125 -0.57 -4.92 -12.07
C ASP A 125 0.66 -4.32 -11.38
N ALA A 126 0.70 -4.33 -10.04
CA ALA A 126 1.82 -3.83 -9.25
C ALA A 126 1.87 -4.44 -7.84
N ILE A 127 2.95 -4.13 -7.12
CA ILE A 127 3.19 -4.49 -5.72
C ILE A 127 3.33 -3.20 -4.90
N THR A 128 2.62 -3.13 -3.76
CA THR A 128 2.91 -2.19 -2.68
C THR A 128 3.07 -2.98 -1.39
N ALA A 129 4.31 -3.23 -0.97
CA ALA A 129 4.60 -4.17 0.12
C ALA A 129 5.84 -3.76 0.95
N GLY A 130 6.18 -2.45 0.99
CA GLY A 130 7.42 -2.01 1.63
C GLY A 130 8.67 -2.61 0.98
N MET A 131 8.57 -3.04 -0.27
CA MET A 131 9.66 -3.73 -0.99
C MET A 131 10.72 -2.73 -1.45
N SER A 132 11.94 -2.90 -0.95
CA SER A 132 13.09 -2.12 -1.42
C SER A 132 13.63 -2.63 -2.74
N PRO A 133 14.05 -1.75 -3.67
CA PRO A 133 14.75 -2.15 -4.88
C PRO A 133 16.11 -2.78 -4.52
N THR A 134 16.44 -3.85 -5.22
CA THR A 134 17.78 -4.45 -5.25
C THR A 134 18.14 -4.78 -6.69
N ALA A 135 19.42 -4.84 -7.03
CA ALA A 135 19.84 -5.15 -8.39
C ALA A 135 19.19 -6.44 -8.93
N GLU A 136 19.05 -7.47 -8.09
CA GLU A 136 18.42 -8.73 -8.47
C GLU A 136 16.91 -8.56 -8.78
N ARG A 137 16.20 -7.72 -8.02
CA ARG A 137 14.77 -7.45 -8.25
C ARG A 137 14.56 -6.55 -9.46
N GLU A 138 15.44 -5.57 -9.66
CA GLU A 138 15.40 -4.66 -10.82
C GLU A 138 15.67 -5.38 -12.16
N GLU A 139 16.29 -6.54 -12.14
CA GLU A 139 16.39 -7.42 -13.31
C GLU A 139 15.06 -8.10 -13.66
N GLN A 140 14.09 -8.14 -12.72
CA GLN A 140 12.86 -8.89 -12.85
C GLN A 140 11.62 -8.00 -13.01
N VAL A 141 11.60 -6.83 -12.37
CA VAL A 141 10.50 -5.88 -12.38
C VAL A 141 11.03 -4.44 -12.31
N ASP A 142 10.24 -3.50 -12.84
CA ASP A 142 10.53 -2.08 -12.71
C ASP A 142 10.06 -1.55 -11.35
N PHE A 143 10.83 -0.64 -10.75
CA PHE A 143 10.48 0.07 -9.53
C PHE A 143 10.08 1.51 -9.82
N THR A 144 9.15 2.03 -9.02
CA THR A 144 8.83 3.46 -8.96
C THR A 144 9.84 4.20 -8.10
N ASP A 145 9.72 5.52 -8.03
CA ASP A 145 10.37 6.32 -7.01
C ASP A 145 9.93 5.87 -5.61
N CYS A 146 10.79 6.10 -4.62
CA CYS A 146 10.53 5.69 -3.25
C CYS A 146 9.32 6.44 -2.66
N TYR A 147 8.29 5.72 -2.24
CA TYR A 147 7.10 6.31 -1.64
C TYR A 147 7.20 6.51 -0.13
N TYR A 148 8.18 5.88 0.53
CA TYR A 148 8.51 6.09 1.94
C TYR A 148 9.99 5.84 2.22
N ASN A 149 10.63 6.73 2.96
CA ASN A 149 12.01 6.57 3.42
C ASN A 149 12.04 6.30 4.93
N SER A 150 12.66 5.21 5.35
CA SER A 150 12.85 4.84 6.76
C SER A 150 14.33 4.78 7.13
N ASN A 151 14.62 5.04 8.40
CA ASN A 151 15.94 4.86 8.97
C ASN A 151 15.95 3.61 9.86
N LEU A 152 16.88 2.69 9.59
CA LEU A 152 17.13 1.57 10.48
C LEU A 152 18.04 2.01 11.63
N VAL A 153 17.68 1.65 12.85
CA VAL A 153 18.47 1.93 14.05
C VAL A 153 18.71 0.67 14.86
N VAL A 154 19.84 0.59 15.55
CA VAL A 154 20.13 -0.49 16.49
C VAL A 154 19.76 -0.03 17.89
N ILE A 155 18.92 -0.79 18.57
CA ILE A 155 18.57 -0.55 19.98
C ILE A 155 19.50 -1.37 20.83
N ILE A 156 20.20 -0.71 21.76
CA ILE A 156 21.09 -1.36 22.73
C ILE A 156 20.58 -1.09 24.15
N LYS A 157 20.88 -2.02 25.06
CA LYS A 157 20.60 -1.81 26.48
C LYS A 157 21.44 -0.64 27.01
N LYS A 158 20.80 0.25 27.76
CA LYS A 158 21.44 1.38 28.44
C LYS A 158 22.21 0.90 29.66
#